data_6fe4a94ac30504f8e06ea65f2e1f381d
#
_entry.id   6fe4a94ac30504f8e06ea65f2e1f381d
#
_cell.length_a   1.000
_cell.length_b   1.000
_cell.length_c   1.000
_cell.angle_alpha   90.00
_cell.angle_beta   90.00
_cell.angle_gamma   90.00
#
_symmetry.space_group_name_H-M   'P 1'
#
loop_
_entity.id
_entity.type
_entity.pdbx_description
1 polymer ?
#
loop_
_entity_poly.entity_id
_entity_poly.type
_entity_poly.pdbx_seq_one_letter_code
_entity_poly.pdbx_strand_id
1 'polypeptide(L)'
;MNKGTGLTRTSMAVALASACLVPAILLLAGCGRAKPVLSLYSWSDYIKPELIRRFEREHGCRVVLDTFESNEAMYAKLKAGATGYDLLTPSSYMVSLMHAQGMLRPIDHSLAPNLVNVDPDYLAIAVDRTMDHSVPYMIVVSGIAYLEGRVKDVVPSWRMFGRTDLAGRMTMFNDMRETIGAALKTLGYSINSTSGRELAEAEALALEWKTNIAKYDNEQYKIGLASGEFLLVHAWNGDVFQVRRENPAVRFFVPEEGTIISCDDLVIPADAREPALAHAFIDFLHEPAVAAENTVAIYYLCPNKASYPLLPAEIRDNPGIFLSPEIRAKSEMIADIGAANALYIGVWDRLKAAR
;
A
#
# COMPACT_ATOMS: atom_id res chain seq x y z
N MET A 1 -26.15 -85.97 53.69
CA MET A 1 -25.55 -86.13 52.32
C MET A 1 -26.29 -85.18 51.44
N ASN A 2 -25.65 -84.11 51.12
CA ASN A 2 -26.29 -83.03 50.35
C ASN A 2 -25.27 -82.43 49.40
N LYS A 3 -25.55 -82.47 48.12
CA LYS A 3 -24.70 -81.87 47.08
C LYS A 3 -25.43 -80.66 46.52
N GLY A 4 -24.90 -79.52 46.77
CA GLY A 4 -25.36 -78.25 46.23
C GLY A 4 -24.69 -77.99 44.89
N THR A 5 -25.44 -77.56 43.94
CA THR A 5 -25.00 -77.15 42.61
C THR A 5 -24.80 -75.60 42.60
N GLY A 6 -23.56 -75.19 42.42
CA GLY A 6 -23.24 -73.77 42.21
C GLY A 6 -23.39 -73.38 40.76
N LEU A 7 -24.20 -72.37 40.46
CA LEU A 7 -24.22 -71.69 39.19
C LEU A 7 -23.27 -70.52 39.21
N THR A 8 -22.38 -70.47 38.25
CA THR A 8 -21.30 -69.54 38.11
C THR A 8 -21.78 -68.15 37.63
N ARG A 9 -21.39 -67.13 38.38
CA ARG A 9 -21.58 -65.66 38.14
C ARG A 9 -20.62 -65.06 37.11
N THR A 10 -20.41 -65.69 35.98
CA THR A 10 -19.39 -65.23 34.99
C THR A 10 -19.94 -64.80 33.66
N SER A 11 -21.22 -64.73 33.43
CA SER A 11 -21.79 -64.44 32.09
C SER A 11 -22.45 -63.06 31.92
N MET A 12 -22.40 -62.19 32.98
CA MET A 12 -23.08 -60.89 32.93
C MET A 12 -22.13 -59.68 32.87
N ALA A 13 -20.79 -59.88 32.92
CA ALA A 13 -19.81 -58.83 32.89
C ALA A 13 -19.29 -58.45 31.50
N VAL A 14 -19.54 -59.26 30.49
CA VAL A 14 -18.98 -59.03 29.10
C VAL A 14 -19.93 -58.21 28.21
N ALA A 15 -21.24 -58.14 28.55
CA ALA A 15 -22.21 -57.44 27.68
C ALA A 15 -22.30 -55.89 27.96
N LEU A 16 -21.75 -55.40 29.08
CA LEU A 16 -21.79 -53.94 29.41
C LEU A 16 -20.51 -53.16 28.98
N ALA A 17 -19.43 -53.84 28.60
CA ALA A 17 -18.21 -53.19 28.18
C ALA A 17 -18.20 -52.77 26.69
N SER A 18 -19.07 -53.33 25.83
CA SER A 18 -19.12 -53.00 24.41
C SER A 18 -20.05 -51.85 24.04
N ALA A 19 -20.92 -51.40 24.94
CA ALA A 19 -21.90 -50.33 24.68
C ALA A 19 -21.34 -48.91 24.95
N CYS A 20 -20.20 -48.74 25.63
CA CYS A 20 -19.60 -47.45 25.98
C CYS A 20 -18.47 -47.01 25.05
N LEU A 21 -18.02 -47.83 24.10
CA LEU A 21 -16.91 -47.45 23.18
C LEU A 21 -17.36 -46.77 21.88
N VAL A 22 -18.63 -46.83 21.52
CA VAL A 22 -19.13 -46.25 20.23
C VAL A 22 -19.39 -44.73 20.33
N PRO A 23 -19.84 -44.13 21.46
CA PRO A 23 -19.99 -42.66 21.52
C PRO A 23 -18.70 -41.87 21.74
N ALA A 24 -17.58 -42.50 22.15
CA ALA A 24 -16.32 -41.79 22.38
C ALA A 24 -15.55 -41.50 21.09
N ILE A 25 -15.81 -42.24 19.99
CA ILE A 25 -15.15 -42.03 18.70
C ILE A 25 -15.81 -40.89 17.89
N LEU A 26 -17.07 -40.56 18.16
CA LEU A 26 -17.78 -39.44 17.51
C LEU A 26 -17.49 -38.05 18.11
N LEU A 27 -16.87 -37.99 19.29
CA LEU A 27 -16.50 -36.71 19.93
C LEU A 27 -15.07 -36.22 19.55
N LEU A 28 -14.28 -37.02 18.83
CA LEU A 28 -12.93 -36.63 18.36
C LEU A 28 -12.92 -36.06 16.93
N ALA A 29 -14.06 -36.05 16.22
CA ALA A 29 -14.16 -35.45 14.88
C ALA A 29 -14.44 -33.96 14.87
N GLY A 30 -14.48 -33.29 16.04
CA GLY A 30 -14.79 -31.87 16.20
C GLY A 30 -13.61 -30.96 16.52
N CYS A 31 -12.37 -31.43 16.38
CA CYS A 31 -11.21 -30.51 16.33
C CYS A 31 -11.24 -29.77 15.00
N GLY A 32 -11.99 -28.68 14.94
CA GLY A 32 -11.95 -27.76 13.82
C GLY A 32 -10.49 -27.38 13.56
N ARG A 33 -9.96 -27.81 12.41
CA ARG A 33 -8.62 -27.42 11.98
C ARG A 33 -8.59 -25.89 12.05
N ALA A 34 -7.63 -25.33 12.78
CA ALA A 34 -7.47 -23.87 12.84
C ALA A 34 -7.45 -23.32 11.41
N LYS A 35 -8.23 -22.28 11.16
CA LYS A 35 -8.26 -21.67 9.83
C LYS A 35 -6.86 -21.20 9.47
N PRO A 36 -6.40 -21.39 8.21
CA PRO A 36 -5.14 -20.82 7.76
C PRO A 36 -5.18 -19.31 7.90
N VAL A 37 -4.02 -18.71 8.15
CA VAL A 37 -3.89 -17.27 8.40
C VAL A 37 -3.00 -16.66 7.33
N LEU A 38 -3.54 -15.73 6.56
CA LEU A 38 -2.78 -14.86 5.68
C LEU A 38 -2.28 -13.64 6.46
N SER A 39 -0.98 -13.49 6.58
CA SER A 39 -0.35 -12.35 7.25
C SER A 39 0.07 -11.32 6.20
N LEU A 40 -0.65 -10.21 6.16
CA LEU A 40 -0.42 -9.10 5.23
C LEU A 40 0.30 -7.95 5.95
N TYR A 41 1.32 -7.38 5.33
CA TYR A 41 2.01 -6.18 5.79
C TYR A 41 1.93 -5.11 4.72
N SER A 42 1.15 -4.06 4.95
CA SER A 42 0.71 -3.09 3.96
C SER A 42 0.75 -1.66 4.49
N TRP A 43 0.48 -0.71 3.63
CA TRP A 43 0.17 0.66 4.02
C TRP A 43 -1.16 0.70 4.78
N SER A 44 -1.36 1.74 5.60
CA SER A 44 -2.67 2.01 6.22
C SER A 44 -3.71 2.38 5.15
N ASP A 45 -4.98 2.11 5.43
CA ASP A 45 -6.13 2.51 4.59
C ASP A 45 -6.07 2.07 3.11
N TYR A 46 -5.43 0.93 2.83
CA TYR A 46 -5.10 0.46 1.48
C TYR A 46 -6.02 -0.63 0.94
N ILE A 47 -6.85 -1.20 1.80
CA ILE A 47 -7.81 -2.24 1.44
C ILE A 47 -9.12 -1.98 2.18
N LYS A 48 -10.22 -1.95 1.43
CA LYS A 48 -11.57 -1.87 2.02
C LYS A 48 -11.80 -3.03 2.98
N PRO A 49 -12.14 -2.81 4.25
CA PRO A 49 -12.28 -3.89 5.24
C PRO A 49 -13.32 -4.96 4.86
N GLU A 50 -14.37 -4.59 4.09
CA GLU A 50 -15.38 -5.51 3.58
C GLU A 50 -14.81 -6.54 2.62
N LEU A 51 -13.82 -6.17 1.80
CA LEU A 51 -13.13 -7.06 0.87
C LEU A 51 -12.30 -8.09 1.63
N ILE A 52 -11.61 -7.68 2.70
CA ILE A 52 -10.88 -8.62 3.57
C ILE A 52 -11.86 -9.65 4.15
N ARG A 53 -13.00 -9.20 4.71
CA ARG A 53 -14.02 -10.09 5.25
C ARG A 53 -14.66 -10.98 4.18
N ARG A 54 -14.78 -10.51 2.94
CA ARG A 54 -15.27 -11.29 1.81
C ARG A 54 -14.28 -12.41 1.48
N PHE A 55 -13.01 -12.10 1.32
CA PHE A 55 -11.95 -13.07 1.08
C PHE A 55 -11.88 -14.14 2.18
N GLU A 56 -11.93 -13.75 3.45
CA GLU A 56 -11.92 -14.67 4.58
C GLU A 56 -13.07 -15.69 4.54
N ARG A 57 -14.27 -15.25 4.09
CA ARG A 57 -15.42 -16.15 3.94
C ARG A 57 -15.26 -17.09 2.76
N GLU A 58 -14.81 -16.59 1.62
CA GLU A 58 -14.69 -17.34 0.36
C GLU A 58 -13.58 -18.39 0.44
N HIS A 59 -12.47 -18.07 1.13
CA HIS A 59 -11.32 -18.96 1.25
C HIS A 59 -11.24 -19.71 2.59
N GLY A 60 -12.19 -19.50 3.50
CA GLY A 60 -12.21 -20.20 4.79
C GLY A 60 -11.00 -19.91 5.66
N CYS A 61 -10.39 -18.75 5.52
CA CYS A 61 -9.17 -18.31 6.19
C CYS A 61 -9.42 -17.16 7.16
N ARG A 62 -8.35 -16.64 7.75
CA ARG A 62 -8.27 -15.36 8.46
C ARG A 62 -7.17 -14.52 7.85
N VAL A 63 -7.41 -13.22 7.68
CA VAL A 63 -6.39 -12.24 7.28
C VAL A 63 -5.97 -11.44 8.52
N VAL A 64 -4.67 -11.31 8.72
CA VAL A 64 -4.08 -10.44 9.74
C VAL A 64 -3.32 -9.35 9.01
N LEU A 65 -3.77 -8.12 9.17
CA LEU A 65 -3.16 -6.94 8.57
C LEU A 65 -2.29 -6.23 9.60
N ASP A 66 -1.01 -6.08 9.29
CA ASP A 66 -0.05 -5.20 9.96
C ASP A 66 0.27 -4.03 9.03
N THR A 67 0.63 -2.86 9.56
CA THR A 67 0.87 -1.67 8.76
C THR A 67 2.26 -1.09 8.97
N PHE A 68 2.77 -0.39 7.94
CA PHE A 68 4.02 0.37 7.99
C PHE A 68 3.81 1.79 7.45
N GLU A 69 4.69 2.70 7.86
CA GLU A 69 4.62 4.13 7.52
C GLU A 69 5.64 4.53 6.44
N SER A 70 6.62 3.66 6.15
CA SER A 70 7.61 3.89 5.08
C SER A 70 8.21 2.56 4.60
N ASN A 71 8.66 2.55 3.34
CA ASN A 71 9.37 1.42 2.76
C ASN A 71 10.65 1.08 3.54
N GLU A 72 11.37 2.09 4.01
CA GLU A 72 12.60 1.94 4.77
C GLU A 72 12.35 1.27 6.12
N ALA A 73 11.27 1.66 6.83
CA ALA A 73 10.89 1.05 8.11
C ALA A 73 10.46 -0.42 7.90
N MET A 74 9.66 -0.70 6.89
CA MET A 74 9.28 -2.06 6.50
C MET A 74 10.51 -2.91 6.19
N TYR A 75 11.38 -2.43 5.31
CA TYR A 75 12.58 -3.13 4.89
C TYR A 75 13.54 -3.39 6.07
N ALA A 76 13.78 -2.38 6.92
CA ALA A 76 14.62 -2.53 8.11
C ALA A 76 14.08 -3.58 9.08
N LYS A 77 12.75 -3.63 9.29
CA LYS A 77 12.09 -4.63 10.13
C LYS A 77 12.30 -6.05 9.58
N LEU A 78 12.14 -6.23 8.27
CA LEU A 78 12.38 -7.53 7.61
C LEU A 78 13.87 -7.93 7.69
N LYS A 79 14.80 -7.01 7.44
CA LYS A 79 16.25 -7.26 7.56
C LYS A 79 16.69 -7.56 8.99
N ALA A 80 15.99 -7.03 10.00
CA ALA A 80 16.22 -7.37 11.40
C ALA A 80 15.70 -8.77 11.79
N GLY A 81 15.13 -9.52 10.83
CA GLY A 81 14.68 -10.90 11.02
C GLY A 81 13.20 -11.04 11.36
N ALA A 82 12.39 -10.01 11.16
CA ALA A 82 10.93 -10.17 11.25
C ALA A 82 10.46 -11.10 10.12
N THR A 83 9.76 -12.16 10.49
CA THR A 83 9.25 -13.21 9.61
C THR A 83 7.76 -13.41 9.83
N GLY A 84 7.15 -14.21 8.95
CA GLY A 84 5.76 -14.63 9.11
C GLY A 84 4.76 -13.75 8.39
N TYR A 85 5.22 -12.86 7.53
CA TYR A 85 4.38 -12.20 6.54
C TYR A 85 4.28 -13.08 5.28
N ASP A 86 3.09 -13.13 4.70
CA ASP A 86 2.82 -13.91 3.48
C ASP A 86 2.68 -13.03 2.25
N LEU A 87 2.31 -11.76 2.45
CA LEU A 87 2.14 -10.77 1.38
C LEU A 87 2.55 -9.39 1.88
N LEU A 88 3.26 -8.64 1.05
CA LEU A 88 3.69 -7.26 1.33
C LEU A 88 3.22 -6.33 0.19
N THR A 89 3.15 -5.03 0.50
CA THR A 89 2.81 -3.99 -0.50
C THR A 89 3.86 -2.88 -0.58
N PRO A 90 5.13 -3.18 -0.89
CA PRO A 90 6.16 -2.16 -1.05
C PRO A 90 5.95 -1.33 -2.32
N SER A 91 6.51 -0.13 -2.35
CA SER A 91 6.64 0.63 -3.60
C SER A 91 7.66 -0.02 -4.54
N SER A 92 7.46 0.14 -5.85
CA SER A 92 8.21 -0.54 -6.90
C SER A 92 9.75 -0.40 -6.78
N TYR A 93 10.26 0.77 -6.35
CA TYR A 93 11.71 0.93 -6.16
C TYR A 93 12.26 0.02 -5.04
N MET A 94 11.46 -0.23 -4.00
CA MET A 94 11.82 -1.14 -2.93
C MET A 94 11.74 -2.60 -3.38
N VAL A 95 10.80 -2.93 -4.27
CA VAL A 95 10.72 -4.26 -4.92
C VAL A 95 12.03 -4.61 -5.60
N SER A 96 12.60 -3.67 -6.38
CA SER A 96 13.90 -3.88 -7.05
C SER A 96 15.00 -4.25 -6.06
N LEU A 97 15.10 -3.53 -4.94
CA LEU A 97 16.06 -3.80 -3.88
C LEU A 97 15.85 -5.17 -3.22
N MET A 98 14.60 -5.48 -2.87
CA MET A 98 14.23 -6.75 -2.22
C MET A 98 14.47 -7.94 -3.15
N HIS A 99 14.14 -7.81 -4.43
CA HIS A 99 14.39 -8.84 -5.44
C HIS A 99 15.88 -9.10 -5.60
N ALA A 100 16.70 -8.06 -5.74
CA ALA A 100 18.15 -8.20 -5.86
C ALA A 100 18.80 -8.90 -4.65
N GLN A 101 18.15 -8.90 -3.49
CA GLN A 101 18.61 -9.57 -2.28
C GLN A 101 17.98 -10.96 -2.05
N GLY A 102 17.23 -11.48 -3.01
CA GLY A 102 16.60 -12.79 -2.92
C GLY A 102 15.49 -12.88 -1.85
N MET A 103 14.89 -11.75 -1.48
CA MET A 103 13.86 -11.68 -0.45
C MET A 103 12.44 -12.02 -0.97
N LEU A 104 12.27 -12.12 -2.28
CA LEU A 104 10.97 -12.34 -2.91
C LEU A 104 10.86 -13.73 -3.53
N ARG A 105 9.68 -14.30 -3.46
CA ARG A 105 9.29 -15.54 -4.14
C ARG A 105 8.74 -15.22 -5.54
N PRO A 106 8.97 -16.08 -6.55
CA PRO A 106 8.28 -15.95 -7.84
C PRO A 106 6.76 -16.06 -7.70
N ILE A 107 6.07 -15.30 -8.54
CA ILE A 107 4.60 -15.34 -8.68
C ILE A 107 4.24 -16.48 -9.65
N ASP A 108 3.37 -17.36 -9.23
CA ASP A 108 2.80 -18.40 -10.08
C ASP A 108 1.52 -17.88 -10.75
N HIS A 109 1.62 -17.48 -12.02
CA HIS A 109 0.52 -16.92 -12.79
C HIS A 109 -0.66 -17.90 -12.94
N SER A 110 -0.42 -19.21 -12.82
CA SER A 110 -1.50 -20.20 -12.88
C SER A 110 -2.43 -20.16 -11.67
N LEU A 111 -1.93 -19.60 -10.55
CA LEU A 111 -2.68 -19.38 -9.31
C LEU A 111 -3.32 -17.99 -9.23
N ALA A 112 -3.05 -17.11 -10.20
CA ALA A 112 -3.57 -15.75 -10.25
C ALA A 112 -4.02 -15.36 -11.67
N PRO A 113 -5.04 -16.03 -12.24
CA PRO A 113 -5.48 -15.79 -13.62
C PRO A 113 -6.01 -14.37 -13.87
N ASN A 114 -6.47 -13.64 -12.86
CA ASN A 114 -6.94 -12.27 -12.99
C ASN A 114 -5.81 -11.26 -13.28
N LEU A 115 -4.53 -11.64 -13.22
CA LEU A 115 -3.41 -10.80 -13.64
C LEU A 115 -3.48 -10.38 -15.12
N VAL A 116 -4.21 -11.11 -15.94
CA VAL A 116 -4.51 -10.71 -17.33
C VAL A 116 -5.23 -9.35 -17.43
N ASN A 117 -5.87 -8.90 -16.35
CA ASN A 117 -6.58 -7.65 -16.27
C ASN A 117 -5.67 -6.44 -15.96
N VAL A 118 -4.40 -6.65 -15.60
CA VAL A 118 -3.46 -5.54 -15.33
C VAL A 118 -3.32 -4.69 -16.58
N ASP A 119 -3.42 -3.37 -16.41
CA ASP A 119 -3.36 -2.42 -17.51
C ASP A 119 -1.96 -2.42 -18.15
N PRO A 120 -1.84 -2.76 -19.44
CA PRO A 120 -0.55 -2.81 -20.12
C PRO A 120 0.18 -1.47 -20.14
N ASP A 121 -0.51 -0.32 -20.05
CA ASP A 121 0.13 0.99 -20.00
C ASP A 121 0.91 1.20 -18.70
N TYR A 122 0.39 0.71 -17.58
CA TYR A 122 1.10 0.73 -16.30
C TYR A 122 2.13 -0.40 -16.20
N LEU A 123 1.83 -1.56 -16.77
CA LEU A 123 2.79 -2.67 -16.81
C LEU A 123 4.04 -2.30 -17.64
N ALA A 124 3.88 -1.51 -18.70
CA ALA A 124 5.01 -1.06 -19.53
C ALA A 124 6.04 -0.21 -18.79
N ILE A 125 5.64 0.45 -17.69
CA ILE A 125 6.51 1.28 -16.85
C ILE A 125 6.79 0.64 -15.49
N ALA A 126 6.24 -0.55 -15.20
CA ALA A 126 6.50 -1.30 -13.98
C ALA A 126 7.96 -1.77 -13.91
N VAL A 127 8.48 -1.94 -12.70
CA VAL A 127 9.84 -2.48 -12.46
C VAL A 127 9.94 -3.96 -12.86
N ASP A 128 8.84 -4.69 -12.72
CA ASP A 128 8.69 -6.09 -13.15
C ASP A 128 7.58 -6.18 -14.20
N ARG A 129 7.98 -6.04 -15.47
CA ARG A 129 7.04 -6.02 -16.61
C ARG A 129 6.41 -7.37 -16.92
N THR A 130 6.96 -8.44 -16.37
CA THR A 130 6.49 -9.82 -16.56
C THR A 130 5.68 -10.31 -15.38
N MET A 131 5.66 -9.54 -14.29
CA MET A 131 5.05 -9.92 -13.00
C MET A 131 5.57 -11.24 -12.46
N ASP A 132 6.88 -11.48 -12.65
CA ASP A 132 7.52 -12.71 -12.16
C ASP A 132 7.71 -12.71 -10.63
N HIS A 133 7.83 -11.51 -10.00
CA HIS A 133 8.11 -11.36 -8.57
C HIS A 133 7.27 -10.29 -7.90
N SER A 134 6.59 -9.44 -8.67
CA SER A 134 5.72 -8.38 -8.16
C SER A 134 4.54 -8.13 -9.08
N VAL A 135 3.43 -7.71 -8.51
CA VAL A 135 2.20 -7.41 -9.24
C VAL A 135 1.78 -5.99 -8.93
N PRO A 136 1.66 -5.09 -9.94
CA PRO A 136 1.16 -3.74 -9.74
C PRO A 136 -0.20 -3.74 -9.04
N TYR A 137 -0.30 -3.01 -7.91
CA TYR A 137 -1.50 -3.03 -7.09
C TYR A 137 -2.19 -1.67 -7.01
N MET A 138 -1.46 -0.61 -6.64
CA MET A 138 -2.01 0.74 -6.54
C MET A 138 -1.10 1.76 -7.18
N ILE A 139 -1.71 2.63 -7.98
CA ILE A 139 -1.04 3.81 -8.54
C ILE A 139 -1.32 4.99 -7.61
N VAL A 140 -0.24 5.58 -7.14
CA VAL A 140 -0.24 6.71 -6.22
C VAL A 140 0.25 7.94 -6.98
N VAL A 141 -0.49 9.03 -6.86
CA VAL A 141 -0.16 10.31 -7.48
C VAL A 141 0.04 11.34 -6.39
N SER A 142 1.23 11.89 -6.32
CA SER A 142 1.52 13.00 -5.42
C SER A 142 1.01 14.32 -5.97
N GLY A 143 0.65 15.24 -5.10
CA GLY A 143 0.17 16.56 -5.47
C GLY A 143 0.01 17.48 -4.28
N ILE A 144 -0.79 18.50 -4.46
CA ILE A 144 -1.07 19.48 -3.42
C ILE A 144 -2.53 19.46 -3.07
N ALA A 145 -2.83 19.28 -1.79
CA ALA A 145 -4.16 19.49 -1.25
C ALA A 145 -4.24 20.79 -0.46
N TYR A 146 -5.40 21.44 -0.52
CA TYR A 146 -5.64 22.72 0.15
C TYR A 146 -7.09 22.88 0.57
N LEU A 147 -7.34 23.83 1.50
CA LEU A 147 -8.70 24.21 1.91
C LEU A 147 -9.23 25.38 1.07
N GLU A 148 -10.22 25.08 0.23
CA GLU A 148 -10.93 26.07 -0.57
C GLU A 148 -11.57 27.14 0.34
N GLY A 149 -11.52 28.39 -0.10
CA GLY A 149 -11.99 29.53 0.69
C GLY A 149 -11.02 30.01 1.77
N ARG A 150 -10.07 29.18 2.21
CA ARG A 150 -9.01 29.55 3.17
C ARG A 150 -7.70 29.90 2.47
N VAL A 151 -7.37 29.23 1.38
CA VAL A 151 -6.22 29.53 0.54
C VAL A 151 -6.70 30.34 -0.66
N LYS A 152 -6.15 31.55 -0.85
CA LYS A 152 -6.42 32.42 -1.98
C LYS A 152 -5.33 32.27 -3.05
N ASP A 153 -5.63 32.72 -4.27
CA ASP A 153 -4.66 32.77 -5.38
C ASP A 153 -3.91 31.45 -5.60
N VAL A 154 -4.69 30.35 -5.63
CA VAL A 154 -4.17 29.01 -5.87
C VAL A 154 -3.70 28.90 -7.32
N VAL A 155 -2.44 28.48 -7.50
CA VAL A 155 -1.86 28.10 -8.80
C VAL A 155 -1.51 26.62 -8.76
N PRO A 156 -1.75 25.83 -9.83
CA PRO A 156 -1.42 24.42 -9.86
C PRO A 156 0.09 24.19 -10.04
N SER A 157 0.88 24.57 -9.04
CA SER A 157 2.34 24.54 -9.07
C SER A 157 2.90 24.15 -7.69
N TRP A 158 4.01 23.41 -7.69
CA TRP A 158 4.79 23.12 -6.48
C TRP A 158 5.31 24.40 -5.80
N ARG A 159 5.42 25.52 -6.54
CA ARG A 159 5.82 26.84 -6.00
C ARG A 159 4.89 27.36 -4.91
N MET A 160 3.69 26.76 -4.73
CA MET A 160 2.80 27.08 -3.63
C MET A 160 3.46 26.90 -2.24
N PHE A 161 4.49 26.06 -2.09
CA PHE A 161 5.25 25.92 -0.85
C PHE A 161 6.15 27.11 -0.53
N GLY A 162 6.42 28.00 -1.52
CA GLY A 162 7.09 29.27 -1.31
C GLY A 162 6.19 30.39 -0.72
N ARG A 163 4.90 30.13 -0.45
CA ARG A 163 3.91 31.09 0.06
C ARG A 163 4.18 31.45 1.53
N THR A 164 4.66 32.66 1.77
CA THR A 164 4.97 33.18 3.13
C THR A 164 3.70 33.52 3.92
N ASP A 165 2.60 33.86 3.25
CA ASP A 165 1.30 34.13 3.89
C ASP A 165 0.63 32.86 4.47
N LEU A 166 1.11 31.69 4.09
CA LEU A 166 0.70 30.39 4.63
C LEU A 166 1.74 29.78 5.59
N ALA A 167 2.76 30.53 5.98
CA ALA A 167 3.84 30.05 6.85
C ALA A 167 3.28 29.42 8.14
N GLY A 168 3.81 28.24 8.50
CA GLY A 168 3.38 27.46 9.65
C GLY A 168 2.02 26.73 9.48
N ARG A 169 1.40 26.84 8.30
CA ARG A 169 0.13 26.19 7.97
C ARG A 169 0.24 25.22 6.78
N MET A 170 1.46 24.88 6.41
CA MET A 170 1.77 23.94 5.32
C MET A 170 2.57 22.76 5.83
N THR A 171 2.44 21.59 5.19
CA THR A 171 3.27 20.41 5.44
C THR A 171 3.77 19.83 4.14
N MET A 172 4.97 19.26 4.17
CA MET A 172 5.50 18.41 3.10
C MET A 172 5.75 16.99 3.64
N PHE A 173 5.91 16.04 2.75
CA PHE A 173 6.15 14.66 3.15
C PHE A 173 7.48 14.49 3.91
N ASN A 174 7.46 13.66 4.93
CA ASN A 174 8.67 13.14 5.56
C ASN A 174 9.23 11.98 4.73
N ASP A 175 9.34 12.23 3.44
CA ASP A 175 9.87 11.32 2.43
C ASP A 175 10.87 12.07 1.56
N MET A 176 12.07 11.50 1.47
CA MET A 176 13.20 12.09 0.77
C MET A 176 12.93 12.25 -0.73
N ARG A 177 12.40 11.20 -1.36
CA ARG A 177 12.21 11.15 -2.81
C ARG A 177 11.03 12.03 -3.24
N GLU A 178 10.00 12.09 -2.44
CA GLU A 178 8.83 12.96 -2.66
C GLU A 178 9.19 14.43 -2.52
N THR A 179 9.80 14.83 -1.40
CA THR A 179 10.09 16.23 -1.12
C THR A 179 11.17 16.82 -2.04
N ILE A 180 12.28 16.10 -2.26
CA ILE A 180 13.32 16.54 -3.19
C ILE A 180 12.79 16.45 -4.64
N GLY A 181 11.98 15.44 -4.95
CA GLY A 181 11.34 15.27 -6.26
C GLY A 181 10.44 16.46 -6.63
N ALA A 182 9.64 16.97 -5.69
CA ALA A 182 8.81 18.15 -5.89
C ALA A 182 9.67 19.41 -6.23
N ALA A 183 10.81 19.59 -5.55
CA ALA A 183 11.73 20.67 -5.86
C ALA A 183 12.41 20.51 -7.23
N LEU A 184 12.83 19.29 -7.58
CA LEU A 184 13.40 18.97 -8.90
C LEU A 184 12.37 19.25 -10.02
N LYS A 185 11.12 18.80 -9.87
CA LYS A 185 10.05 19.08 -10.85
C LYS A 185 9.82 20.57 -11.03
N THR A 186 9.80 21.33 -9.94
CA THR A 186 9.67 22.80 -9.99
C THR A 186 10.75 23.48 -10.83
N LEU A 187 11.95 22.90 -10.85
CA LEU A 187 13.10 23.39 -11.61
C LEU A 187 13.17 22.80 -13.04
N GLY A 188 12.23 21.92 -13.39
CA GLY A 188 12.20 21.26 -14.70
C GLY A 188 13.18 20.08 -14.82
N TYR A 189 13.65 19.55 -13.69
CA TYR A 189 14.56 18.40 -13.64
C TYR A 189 13.81 17.08 -13.44
N SER A 190 14.50 15.97 -13.76
CA SER A 190 14.00 14.62 -13.43
C SER A 190 14.01 14.39 -11.93
N ILE A 191 12.96 13.75 -11.38
CA ILE A 191 12.93 13.30 -9.98
C ILE A 191 13.99 12.20 -9.69
N ASN A 192 14.55 11.62 -10.73
CA ASN A 192 15.59 10.60 -10.67
C ASN A 192 16.97 11.15 -11.05
N SER A 193 17.14 12.48 -11.04
CA SER A 193 18.41 13.11 -11.37
C SER A 193 19.55 12.61 -10.46
N THR A 194 20.67 12.25 -11.08
CA THR A 194 21.91 11.90 -10.39
C THR A 194 22.95 13.02 -10.46
N SER A 195 22.54 14.19 -10.97
CA SER A 195 23.39 15.39 -11.10
C SER A 195 23.53 16.09 -9.76
N GLY A 196 24.77 16.17 -9.23
CA GLY A 196 25.03 16.92 -7.99
C GLY A 196 24.65 18.39 -8.10
N ARG A 197 24.74 19.02 -9.30
CA ARG A 197 24.30 20.40 -9.53
C ARG A 197 22.78 20.55 -9.38
N GLU A 198 22.03 19.69 -10.04
CA GLU A 198 20.55 19.74 -10.01
C GLU A 198 20.02 19.47 -8.61
N LEU A 199 20.65 18.54 -7.89
CA LEU A 199 20.32 18.26 -6.50
C LEU A 199 20.65 19.43 -5.57
N ALA A 200 21.75 20.14 -5.81
CA ALA A 200 22.09 21.34 -5.02
C ALA A 200 21.08 22.49 -5.27
N GLU A 201 20.65 22.69 -6.51
CA GLU A 201 19.61 23.67 -6.84
C GLU A 201 18.25 23.30 -6.21
N ALA A 202 17.87 22.00 -6.23
CA ALA A 202 16.67 21.51 -5.59
C ALA A 202 16.74 21.63 -4.06
N GLU A 203 17.91 21.38 -3.46
CA GLU A 203 18.15 21.59 -2.03
C GLU A 203 17.93 23.06 -1.63
N ALA A 204 18.50 24.00 -2.38
CA ALA A 204 18.34 25.42 -2.11
C ALA A 204 16.85 25.83 -2.12
N LEU A 205 16.07 25.36 -3.12
CA LEU A 205 14.64 25.62 -3.21
C LEU A 205 13.87 24.96 -2.06
N ALA A 206 14.20 23.72 -1.71
CA ALA A 206 13.54 23.00 -0.61
C ALA A 206 13.86 23.63 0.76
N LEU A 207 15.04 24.20 0.95
CA LEU A 207 15.41 25.00 2.14
C LEU A 207 14.58 26.29 2.24
N GLU A 208 14.34 26.96 1.12
CA GLU A 208 13.43 28.11 1.08
C GLU A 208 12.02 27.71 1.52
N TRP A 209 11.47 26.62 0.96
CA TRP A 209 10.16 26.12 1.34
C TRP A 209 10.08 25.70 2.81
N LYS A 210 11.15 25.14 3.34
CA LYS A 210 11.22 24.70 4.73
C LYS A 210 10.90 25.82 5.72
N THR A 211 11.25 27.07 5.42
CA THR A 211 10.96 28.22 6.29
C THR A 211 9.45 28.47 6.45
N ASN A 212 8.64 27.97 5.51
CA ASN A 212 7.20 28.18 5.48
C ASN A 212 6.39 26.97 5.98
N ILE A 213 6.94 25.75 5.91
CA ILE A 213 6.21 24.57 6.37
C ILE A 213 6.23 24.44 7.89
N ALA A 214 5.16 23.89 8.47
CA ALA A 214 5.07 23.59 9.89
C ALA A 214 5.93 22.38 10.26
N LYS A 215 5.90 21.35 9.43
CA LYS A 215 6.64 20.10 9.62
C LYS A 215 6.69 19.26 8.36
N TYR A 216 7.57 18.25 8.37
CA TYR A 216 7.52 17.10 7.50
C TYR A 216 6.66 15.99 8.12
N ASP A 217 5.72 15.41 7.37
CA ASP A 217 4.71 14.47 7.92
C ASP A 217 4.12 13.57 6.83
N ASN A 218 3.89 12.28 7.14
CA ASN A 218 3.30 11.32 6.21
C ASN A 218 1.88 10.89 6.58
N GLU A 219 1.44 11.12 7.84
CA GLU A 219 0.17 10.59 8.33
C GLU A 219 -0.76 11.67 8.91
N GLN A 220 -0.20 12.52 9.79
CA GLN A 220 -1.02 13.49 10.53
C GLN A 220 -1.53 14.64 9.66
N TYR A 221 -0.93 14.86 8.48
CA TYR A 221 -1.40 15.88 7.55
C TYR A 221 -2.86 15.68 7.16
N LYS A 222 -3.36 14.42 7.13
CA LYS A 222 -4.76 14.08 6.86
C LYS A 222 -5.69 14.71 7.89
N ILE A 223 -5.40 14.49 9.16
CA ILE A 223 -6.17 15.05 10.28
C ILE A 223 -6.05 16.58 10.32
N GLY A 224 -4.84 17.11 10.13
CA GLY A 224 -4.60 18.54 10.10
C GLY A 224 -5.31 19.26 8.95
N LEU A 225 -5.40 18.63 7.77
CA LEU A 225 -6.15 19.14 6.63
C LEU A 225 -7.68 19.07 6.90
N ALA A 226 -8.16 17.95 7.45
CA ALA A 226 -9.57 17.77 7.79
C ALA A 226 -10.05 18.82 8.81
N SER A 227 -9.26 19.09 9.83
CA SER A 227 -9.56 20.05 10.90
C SER A 227 -9.32 21.52 10.50
N GLY A 228 -8.54 21.77 9.44
CA GLY A 228 -8.09 23.10 9.05
C GLY A 228 -6.92 23.63 9.88
N GLU A 229 -6.20 22.78 10.59
CA GLU A 229 -4.90 23.09 11.18
C GLU A 229 -3.88 23.40 10.08
N PHE A 230 -3.81 22.54 9.05
CA PHE A 230 -3.04 22.82 7.85
C PHE A 230 -3.95 23.30 6.72
N LEU A 231 -3.47 24.26 5.95
CA LEU A 231 -4.23 24.91 4.87
C LEU A 231 -3.80 24.41 3.50
N LEU A 232 -2.52 23.98 3.37
CA LEU A 232 -1.92 23.49 2.14
C LEU A 232 -0.92 22.39 2.49
N VAL A 233 -1.04 21.25 1.85
CA VAL A 233 -0.21 20.08 2.18
C VAL A 233 0.27 19.37 0.91
N HIS A 234 1.48 18.84 0.93
CA HIS A 234 1.94 17.81 0.02
C HIS A 234 1.22 16.51 0.39
N ALA A 235 0.55 15.90 -0.56
CA ALA A 235 -0.39 14.83 -0.26
C ALA A 235 -0.47 13.78 -1.38
N TRP A 236 -0.77 12.56 -1.02
CA TRP A 236 -1.17 11.51 -1.97
C TRP A 236 -2.66 11.61 -2.28
N ASN A 237 -2.98 11.39 -3.55
CA ASN A 237 -4.33 11.56 -4.09
C ASN A 237 -5.40 10.77 -3.32
N GLY A 238 -5.19 9.48 -3.06
CA GLY A 238 -6.18 8.64 -2.38
C GLY A 238 -6.51 9.15 -0.98
N ASP A 239 -5.51 9.51 -0.19
CA ASP A 239 -5.69 10.07 1.15
C ASP A 239 -6.53 11.36 1.12
N VAL A 240 -6.22 12.25 0.16
CA VAL A 240 -6.95 13.52 0.03
C VAL A 240 -8.43 13.29 -0.29
N PHE A 241 -8.73 12.37 -1.20
CA PHE A 241 -10.12 12.08 -1.55
C PHE A 241 -10.87 11.38 -0.42
N GLN A 242 -10.19 10.62 0.43
CA GLN A 242 -10.75 10.10 1.67
C GLN A 242 -11.05 11.24 2.66
N VAL A 243 -10.09 12.13 2.91
CA VAL A 243 -10.28 13.33 3.78
C VAL A 243 -11.40 14.24 3.28
N ARG A 244 -11.55 14.38 1.95
CA ARG A 244 -12.62 15.19 1.35
C ARG A 244 -14.02 14.71 1.73
N ARG A 245 -14.22 13.45 2.07
CA ARG A 245 -15.50 12.92 2.56
C ARG A 245 -15.85 13.50 3.93
N GLU A 246 -14.85 13.81 4.75
CA GLU A 246 -15.01 14.42 6.07
C GLU A 246 -15.09 15.94 5.99
N ASN A 247 -14.27 16.55 5.11
CA ASN A 247 -14.24 17.98 4.87
C ASN A 247 -14.40 18.31 3.38
N PRO A 248 -15.64 18.62 2.92
CA PRO A 248 -15.90 18.91 1.50
C PRO A 248 -15.20 20.16 0.94
N ALA A 249 -14.58 21.01 1.80
CA ALA A 249 -13.78 22.15 1.34
C ALA A 249 -12.37 21.74 0.87
N VAL A 250 -11.96 20.49 1.07
CA VAL A 250 -10.67 19.99 0.60
C VAL A 250 -10.66 19.90 -0.92
N ARG A 251 -9.60 20.45 -1.53
CA ARG A 251 -9.32 20.37 -2.98
C ARG A 251 -7.96 19.75 -3.19
N PHE A 252 -7.79 19.14 -4.35
CA PHE A 252 -6.53 18.54 -4.79
C PHE A 252 -6.22 18.95 -6.22
N PHE A 253 -4.97 19.22 -6.50
CA PHE A 253 -4.47 19.35 -7.85
C PHE A 253 -3.10 18.69 -8.02
N VAL A 254 -2.84 18.22 -9.23
CA VAL A 254 -1.53 17.80 -9.67
C VAL A 254 -0.84 19.01 -10.29
N PRO A 255 0.39 19.37 -9.86
CA PRO A 255 1.12 20.51 -10.40
C PRO A 255 1.40 20.40 -11.90
N GLU A 256 1.36 21.53 -12.61
CA GLU A 256 1.56 21.62 -14.07
C GLU A 256 3.00 21.28 -14.50
N GLU A 257 3.95 21.37 -13.59
CA GLU A 257 5.34 20.94 -13.80
C GLU A 257 5.47 19.42 -13.93
N GLY A 258 4.40 18.68 -13.65
CA GLY A 258 4.37 17.25 -13.47
C GLY A 258 4.56 16.85 -12.00
N THR A 259 4.44 15.56 -11.74
CA THR A 259 4.47 15.05 -10.38
C THR A 259 5.25 13.75 -10.25
N ILE A 260 5.34 13.29 -9.02
CA ILE A 260 5.81 11.98 -8.64
C ILE A 260 4.63 11.00 -8.75
N ILE A 261 4.83 9.93 -9.50
CA ILE A 261 3.94 8.78 -9.54
C ILE A 261 4.68 7.64 -8.86
N SER A 262 4.02 6.91 -7.98
CA SER A 262 4.52 5.64 -7.48
C SER A 262 3.53 4.53 -7.79
N CYS A 263 4.04 3.33 -7.86
CA CYS A 263 3.25 2.12 -7.88
C CYS A 263 3.64 1.32 -6.65
N ASP A 264 2.65 0.86 -5.91
CA ASP A 264 2.86 -0.11 -4.86
C ASP A 264 2.45 -1.47 -5.39
N ASP A 265 3.33 -2.44 -5.18
CA ASP A 265 3.23 -3.76 -5.76
C ASP A 265 2.90 -4.80 -4.70
N LEU A 266 2.12 -5.81 -5.04
CA LEU A 266 1.95 -7.01 -4.23
C LEU A 266 3.15 -7.94 -4.46
N VAL A 267 3.83 -8.31 -3.37
CA VAL A 267 4.97 -9.23 -3.42
C VAL A 267 4.86 -10.31 -2.34
N ILE A 268 5.31 -11.52 -2.66
CA ILE A 268 5.32 -12.65 -1.74
C ILE A 268 6.75 -12.82 -1.19
N PRO A 269 6.97 -12.70 0.14
CA PRO A 269 8.27 -12.98 0.74
C PRO A 269 8.77 -14.39 0.45
N ALA A 270 10.10 -14.55 0.35
CA ALA A 270 10.72 -15.84 0.09
C ALA A 270 10.40 -16.89 1.18
N ASP A 271 10.19 -16.44 2.42
CA ASP A 271 9.89 -17.24 3.60
C ASP A 271 8.38 -17.29 3.96
N ALA A 272 7.50 -16.84 3.05
CA ALA A 272 6.04 -16.89 3.22
C ALA A 272 5.58 -18.31 3.59
N ARG A 273 4.71 -18.40 4.60
CA ARG A 273 4.20 -19.68 5.12
C ARG A 273 2.98 -20.17 4.36
N GLU A 274 2.15 -19.24 3.89
CA GLU A 274 0.89 -19.49 3.17
C GLU A 274 0.93 -18.91 1.74
N PRO A 275 1.94 -19.31 0.91
CA PRO A 275 2.12 -18.70 -0.42
C PRO A 275 0.93 -18.98 -1.36
N ALA A 276 0.25 -20.11 -1.22
CA ALA A 276 -0.96 -20.40 -2.01
C ALA A 276 -2.10 -19.43 -1.67
N LEU A 277 -2.24 -19.08 -0.38
CA LEU A 277 -3.25 -18.12 0.07
C LEU A 277 -2.88 -16.70 -0.34
N ALA A 278 -1.57 -16.37 -0.38
CA ALA A 278 -1.09 -15.10 -0.91
C ALA A 278 -1.41 -14.94 -2.40
N HIS A 279 -1.19 -15.97 -3.23
CA HIS A 279 -1.60 -15.94 -4.64
C HIS A 279 -3.10 -15.80 -4.81
N ALA A 280 -3.90 -16.53 -4.01
CA ALA A 280 -5.36 -16.38 -4.05
C ALA A 280 -5.81 -14.96 -3.68
N PHE A 281 -5.11 -14.29 -2.75
CA PHE A 281 -5.42 -12.91 -2.39
C PHE A 281 -5.01 -11.91 -3.48
N ILE A 282 -3.87 -12.14 -4.14
CA ILE A 282 -3.45 -11.38 -5.31
C ILE A 282 -4.51 -11.50 -6.42
N ASP A 283 -4.94 -12.73 -6.73
CA ASP A 283 -5.96 -12.99 -7.74
C ASP A 283 -7.29 -12.30 -7.41
N PHE A 284 -7.75 -12.44 -6.18
CA PHE A 284 -8.96 -11.80 -5.66
C PHE A 284 -8.92 -10.27 -5.80
N LEU A 285 -7.81 -9.62 -5.42
CA LEU A 285 -7.67 -8.17 -5.54
C LEU A 285 -7.65 -7.69 -7.01
N HIS A 286 -7.33 -8.58 -7.96
CA HIS A 286 -7.34 -8.31 -9.39
C HIS A 286 -8.62 -8.80 -10.11
N GLU A 287 -9.62 -9.32 -9.39
CA GLU A 287 -10.97 -9.46 -9.95
C GLU A 287 -11.48 -8.05 -10.33
N PRO A 288 -12.03 -7.82 -11.54
CA PRO A 288 -12.43 -6.48 -11.96
C PRO A 288 -13.40 -5.78 -11.01
N ALA A 289 -14.37 -6.53 -10.47
CA ALA A 289 -15.35 -5.97 -9.52
C ALA A 289 -14.71 -5.63 -8.16
N VAL A 290 -13.76 -6.45 -7.69
CA VAL A 290 -13.03 -6.21 -6.44
C VAL A 290 -12.10 -5.01 -6.59
N ALA A 291 -11.34 -4.94 -7.68
CA ALA A 291 -10.45 -3.83 -8.00
C ALA A 291 -11.22 -2.50 -8.09
N ALA A 292 -12.39 -2.50 -8.76
CA ALA A 292 -13.25 -1.34 -8.83
C ALA A 292 -13.79 -0.95 -7.45
N GLU A 293 -14.30 -1.91 -6.68
CA GLU A 293 -14.84 -1.67 -5.33
C GLU A 293 -13.77 -1.11 -4.39
N ASN A 294 -12.53 -1.63 -4.46
CA ASN A 294 -11.43 -1.12 -3.66
C ASN A 294 -11.05 0.31 -4.09
N THR A 295 -10.86 0.55 -5.40
CA THR A 295 -10.56 1.89 -5.93
C THR A 295 -11.60 2.93 -5.49
N VAL A 296 -12.90 2.60 -5.52
CA VAL A 296 -13.98 3.50 -5.05
C VAL A 296 -13.89 3.78 -3.54
N ALA A 297 -13.43 2.79 -2.76
CA ALA A 297 -13.34 2.94 -1.31
C ALA A 297 -12.16 3.79 -0.86
N ILE A 298 -10.99 3.57 -1.48
CA ILE A 298 -9.72 4.15 -1.05
C ILE A 298 -9.19 5.26 -1.98
N TYR A 299 -9.77 5.44 -3.17
CA TYR A 299 -9.42 6.45 -4.18
C TYR A 299 -8.01 6.33 -4.77
N TYR A 300 -7.29 5.24 -4.52
CA TYR A 300 -6.10 4.87 -5.28
C TYR A 300 -6.51 4.01 -6.46
N LEU A 301 -5.90 4.23 -7.62
CA LEU A 301 -6.22 3.47 -8.82
C LEU A 301 -5.56 2.10 -8.79
N CYS A 302 -6.35 1.03 -8.71
CA CYS A 302 -5.85 -0.28 -9.09
C CYS A 302 -5.65 -0.31 -10.61
N PRO A 303 -4.44 -0.59 -11.12
CA PRO A 303 -4.16 -0.61 -12.56
C PRO A 303 -4.73 -1.87 -13.22
N ASN A 304 -6.03 -2.06 -13.10
CA ASN A 304 -6.81 -3.16 -13.66
C ASN A 304 -7.75 -2.61 -14.72
N LYS A 305 -7.39 -2.78 -16.00
CA LYS A 305 -8.11 -2.18 -17.13
C LYS A 305 -9.56 -2.65 -17.23
N ALA A 306 -9.84 -3.90 -16.84
CA ALA A 306 -11.19 -4.44 -16.85
C ALA A 306 -12.09 -3.84 -15.75
N SER A 307 -11.51 -3.23 -14.72
CA SER A 307 -12.24 -2.56 -13.65
C SER A 307 -12.71 -1.15 -14.03
N TYR A 308 -12.06 -0.46 -14.99
CA TYR A 308 -12.33 0.95 -15.29
C TYR A 308 -13.78 1.24 -15.71
N PRO A 309 -14.42 0.41 -16.57
CA PRO A 309 -15.83 0.61 -16.91
C PRO A 309 -16.80 0.47 -15.73
N LEU A 310 -16.35 -0.18 -14.63
CA LEU A 310 -17.16 -0.39 -13.42
C LEU A 310 -17.06 0.77 -12.44
N LEU A 311 -16.10 1.69 -12.65
CA LEU A 311 -15.91 2.86 -11.80
C LEU A 311 -17.01 3.89 -12.07
N PRO A 312 -17.55 4.56 -11.03
CA PRO A 312 -18.43 5.69 -11.21
C PRO A 312 -17.72 6.85 -11.92
N ALA A 313 -18.49 7.67 -12.65
CA ALA A 313 -17.95 8.78 -13.43
C ALA A 313 -17.08 9.74 -12.61
N GLU A 314 -17.47 9.99 -11.36
CA GLU A 314 -16.74 10.87 -10.43
C GLU A 314 -15.31 10.39 -10.10
N ILE A 315 -15.06 9.08 -10.21
CA ILE A 315 -13.72 8.49 -10.05
C ILE A 315 -13.01 8.45 -11.41
N ARG A 316 -13.70 7.94 -12.44
CA ARG A 316 -13.13 7.73 -13.77
C ARG A 316 -12.73 9.05 -14.45
N ASP A 317 -13.49 10.12 -14.21
CA ASP A 317 -13.26 11.43 -14.81
C ASP A 317 -12.46 12.37 -13.88
N ASN A 318 -11.93 11.83 -12.77
CA ASN A 318 -11.16 12.60 -11.80
C ASN A 318 -9.68 12.72 -12.26
N PRO A 319 -9.20 13.95 -12.57
CA PRO A 319 -7.83 14.15 -13.06
C PRO A 319 -6.75 13.92 -11.98
N GLY A 320 -7.11 13.81 -10.72
CA GLY A 320 -6.20 13.42 -9.64
C GLY A 320 -6.06 11.91 -9.48
N ILE A 321 -6.89 11.11 -10.19
CA ILE A 321 -6.82 9.65 -10.22
C ILE A 321 -6.37 9.19 -11.61
N PHE A 322 -7.03 9.67 -12.65
CA PHE A 322 -6.68 9.43 -14.05
C PHE A 322 -6.01 10.69 -14.63
N LEU A 323 -4.67 10.69 -14.60
CA LEU A 323 -3.89 11.83 -15.10
C LEU A 323 -4.14 12.06 -16.59
N SER A 324 -4.28 13.35 -16.97
CA SER A 324 -4.29 13.71 -18.39
C SER A 324 -2.98 13.28 -19.08
N PRO A 325 -3.01 13.01 -20.40
CA PRO A 325 -1.78 12.69 -21.14
C PRO A 325 -0.68 13.74 -20.97
N GLU A 326 -1.02 15.02 -20.91
CA GLU A 326 -0.08 16.14 -20.76
C GLU A 326 0.62 16.13 -19.42
N ILE A 327 -0.12 15.91 -18.34
CA ILE A 327 0.44 15.82 -16.97
C ILE A 327 1.25 14.54 -16.83
N ARG A 328 0.72 13.41 -17.34
CA ARG A 328 1.43 12.12 -17.29
C ARG A 328 2.77 12.17 -18.02
N ALA A 329 2.85 12.86 -19.17
CA ALA A 329 4.09 13.00 -19.91
C ALA A 329 5.18 13.80 -19.18
N LYS A 330 4.80 14.67 -18.25
CA LYS A 330 5.72 15.45 -17.41
C LYS A 330 6.00 14.76 -16.06
N SER A 331 5.20 13.77 -15.68
CA SER A 331 5.33 13.06 -14.41
C SER A 331 6.26 11.86 -14.56
N GLU A 332 6.85 11.45 -13.47
CA GLU A 332 7.84 10.37 -13.47
C GLU A 332 7.60 9.42 -12.30
N MET A 333 7.92 8.14 -12.52
CA MET A 333 7.97 7.15 -11.44
C MET A 333 9.31 7.23 -10.72
N ILE A 334 9.27 7.03 -9.40
CA ILE A 334 10.49 6.87 -8.61
C ILE A 334 11.21 5.61 -9.08
N ALA A 335 12.45 5.78 -9.57
CA ALA A 335 13.31 4.68 -10.00
C ALA A 335 14.38 4.38 -8.94
N ASP A 336 14.89 3.15 -8.97
CA ASP A 336 16.14 2.83 -8.28
C ASP A 336 17.29 3.56 -8.99
N ILE A 337 17.98 4.42 -8.24
CA ILE A 337 19.13 5.21 -8.72
C ILE A 337 20.47 4.67 -8.20
N GLY A 338 20.45 3.47 -7.61
CA GLY A 338 21.63 2.77 -7.14
C GLY A 338 22.48 3.59 -6.18
N ALA A 339 23.78 3.65 -6.44
CA ALA A 339 24.73 4.39 -5.58
C ALA A 339 24.44 5.92 -5.49
N ALA A 340 23.74 6.51 -6.46
CA ALA A 340 23.37 7.91 -6.43
C ALA A 340 22.35 8.25 -5.34
N ASN A 341 21.69 7.23 -4.73
CA ASN A 341 20.82 7.42 -3.58
C ASN A 341 21.53 8.11 -2.40
N ALA A 342 22.85 7.92 -2.26
CA ALA A 342 23.66 8.60 -1.25
C ALA A 342 23.64 10.15 -1.40
N LEU A 343 23.46 10.66 -2.62
CA LEU A 343 23.33 12.11 -2.85
C LEU A 343 22.03 12.65 -2.26
N TYR A 344 20.91 11.93 -2.47
CA TYR A 344 19.61 12.28 -1.90
C TYR A 344 19.63 12.21 -0.38
N ILE A 345 20.23 11.18 0.20
CA ILE A 345 20.42 11.07 1.66
C ILE A 345 21.16 12.31 2.19
N GLY A 346 22.27 12.68 1.54
CA GLY A 346 23.02 13.86 1.95
C GLY A 346 22.21 15.17 1.89
N VAL A 347 21.41 15.37 0.84
CA VAL A 347 20.48 16.50 0.71
C VAL A 347 19.44 16.45 1.81
N TRP A 348 18.83 15.29 2.02
CA TRP A 348 17.78 15.09 3.02
C TRP A 348 18.27 15.37 4.44
N ASP A 349 19.45 14.87 4.80
CA ASP A 349 20.06 15.12 6.11
C ASP A 349 20.28 16.62 6.35
N ARG A 350 20.76 17.36 5.34
CA ARG A 350 20.91 18.83 5.43
C ARG A 350 19.56 19.54 5.53
N LEU A 351 18.55 19.11 4.77
CA LEU A 351 17.19 19.63 4.89
C LEU A 351 16.62 19.39 6.30
N LYS A 352 16.80 18.22 6.87
CA LYS A 352 16.32 17.91 8.23
C LYS A 352 17.08 18.70 9.29
N ALA A 353 18.39 18.89 9.14
CA ALA A 353 19.25 19.59 10.10
C ALA A 353 19.10 21.12 10.06
N ALA A 354 18.69 21.73 8.95
CA ALA A 354 18.48 23.17 8.84
C ALA A 354 17.40 23.63 9.84
N ARG A 355 17.58 24.81 10.44
CA ARG A 355 16.68 25.42 11.43
C ARG A 355 15.64 26.31 10.77
#